data_f84f357180871a2b4400942fb5bda990
#
_entry.id   f84f357180871a2b4400942fb5bda990
#
_cell.length_a   1.000
_cell.length_b   1.000
_cell.length_c   1.000
_cell.angle_alpha   90.00
_cell.angle_beta   90.00
_cell.angle_gamma   90.00
#
_symmetry.space_group_name_H-M   'P 1'
#
loop_
_entity.id
_entity.type
_entity.pdbx_description
1 polymer ?
#
loop_
_entity_poly.entity_id
_entity_poly.type
_entity_poly.pdbx_seq_one_letter_code
_entity_poly.pdbx_strand_id
1 'polypeptide(L)'
;MTAMLGVPNIVAAYPGIDTLGAGCRIDPTVSVMRFGCRQGVISLADDVSLYAQTRLVLSDVDADTNVGIHIGARTIVNVGCYLSGEGGLTIGADVLIGPHVKLLSAGHQIDLGHWIVACNAITRAPIVIGDGAWIGAGAVVLQGVRIGRGAVVAAGAVVRMDVPDGAVVAGVPARIIRYRRIKGMPKESLVIGGDSMMGRNVFRRIWGMWRKKG
;
A
#
# COMPACT_ATOMS: atom_id res chain seq x y z
N MET A 1 21.09 -7.49 -26.82
CA MET A 1 19.97 -7.94 -25.99
C MET A 1 18.84 -6.93 -26.18
N THR A 2 17.80 -7.28 -26.91
CA THR A 2 16.66 -6.40 -27.17
C THR A 2 15.88 -6.28 -25.87
N ALA A 3 15.80 -5.09 -25.26
CA ALA A 3 14.96 -4.85 -24.10
C ALA A 3 13.51 -5.16 -24.49
N MET A 4 12.87 -6.12 -23.82
CA MET A 4 11.43 -6.33 -23.96
C MET A 4 10.74 -5.06 -23.45
N LEU A 5 10.01 -4.38 -24.32
CA LEU A 5 9.20 -3.22 -23.96
C LEU A 5 8.23 -3.60 -22.85
N GLY A 6 8.28 -2.89 -21.71
CA GLY A 6 7.37 -3.08 -20.59
C GLY A 6 7.84 -3.99 -19.45
N VAL A 7 9.03 -4.58 -19.55
CA VAL A 7 9.64 -5.33 -18.43
C VAL A 7 10.79 -4.51 -17.85
N PRO A 8 10.80 -4.21 -16.53
CA PRO A 8 11.87 -3.46 -15.90
C PRO A 8 13.23 -4.19 -16.03
N ASN A 9 14.31 -3.42 -16.19
CA ASN A 9 15.65 -3.97 -16.28
C ASN A 9 16.21 -4.32 -14.90
N ILE A 10 17.06 -5.36 -14.83
CA ILE A 10 17.84 -5.65 -13.62
C ILE A 10 18.86 -4.53 -13.45
N VAL A 11 18.94 -3.95 -12.27
CA VAL A 11 19.84 -2.85 -11.93
C VAL A 11 20.60 -3.14 -10.64
N ALA A 12 21.85 -2.70 -10.57
CA ALA A 12 22.68 -2.78 -9.36
C ALA A 12 22.65 -1.49 -8.53
N ALA A 13 22.22 -0.38 -9.14
CA ALA A 13 22.03 0.91 -8.50
C ALA A 13 20.93 1.70 -9.20
N TYR A 14 20.27 2.61 -8.50
CA TYR A 14 19.27 3.51 -9.08
C TYR A 14 19.32 4.88 -8.40
N PRO A 15 19.29 5.99 -9.16
CA PRO A 15 19.38 7.33 -8.58
C PRO A 15 18.29 7.59 -7.54
N GLY A 16 18.70 8.05 -6.35
CA GLY A 16 17.81 8.38 -5.25
C GLY A 16 17.39 7.21 -4.37
N ILE A 17 17.71 5.97 -4.71
CA ILE A 17 17.52 4.79 -3.86
C ILE A 17 18.83 4.47 -3.15
N ASP A 18 18.78 4.35 -1.82
CA ASP A 18 19.98 4.21 -0.99
C ASP A 18 20.50 2.76 -0.93
N THR A 19 19.57 1.78 -0.93
CA THR A 19 19.93 0.36 -0.85
C THR A 19 19.10 -0.45 -1.82
N LEU A 20 19.77 -1.26 -2.63
CA LEU A 20 19.16 -2.22 -3.54
C LEU A 20 19.66 -3.63 -3.22
N GLY A 21 18.72 -4.54 -3.00
CA GLY A 21 18.98 -5.98 -2.94
C GLY A 21 19.32 -6.57 -4.32
N ALA A 22 19.73 -7.81 -4.32
CA ALA A 22 20.05 -8.54 -5.55
C ALA A 22 18.78 -8.75 -6.42
N GLY A 23 18.95 -8.77 -7.75
CA GLY A 23 17.86 -9.09 -8.68
C GLY A 23 16.78 -8.03 -8.84
N CYS A 24 16.92 -6.85 -8.22
CA CYS A 24 15.96 -5.76 -8.38
C CYS A 24 15.80 -5.34 -9.84
N ARG A 25 14.55 -5.15 -10.27
CA ARG A 25 14.19 -4.70 -11.62
C ARG A 25 13.49 -3.36 -11.54
N ILE A 26 14.08 -2.32 -12.15
CA ILE A 26 13.52 -0.97 -12.11
C ILE A 26 13.40 -0.43 -13.53
N ASP A 27 12.22 0.03 -13.89
CA ASP A 27 11.98 0.70 -15.17
C ASP A 27 12.69 2.09 -15.18
N PRO A 28 13.33 2.48 -16.28
CA PRO A 28 14.01 3.77 -16.36
C PRO A 28 13.12 5.00 -16.12
N THR A 29 11.81 4.87 -16.24
CA THR A 29 10.86 5.97 -16.01
C THR A 29 10.40 6.09 -14.55
N VAL A 30 10.89 5.24 -13.66
CA VAL A 30 10.68 5.40 -12.21
C VAL A 30 11.31 6.71 -11.76
N SER A 31 10.62 7.47 -10.95
CA SER A 31 11.15 8.74 -10.44
C SER A 31 11.18 8.77 -8.92
N VAL A 32 12.27 9.36 -8.39
CA VAL A 32 12.44 9.58 -6.96
C VAL A 32 12.48 11.08 -6.70
N MET A 33 11.59 11.56 -5.83
CA MET A 33 11.61 12.94 -5.33
C MET A 33 11.91 12.91 -3.84
N ARG A 34 13.06 13.46 -3.47
CA ARG A 34 13.48 13.60 -2.06
C ARG A 34 14.29 14.89 -1.89
N PHE A 35 14.18 15.47 -0.70
CA PHE A 35 14.98 16.61 -0.27
C PHE A 35 15.78 16.22 0.97
N GLY A 36 16.97 16.86 1.16
CA GLY A 36 17.85 16.56 2.28
C GLY A 36 18.94 15.54 1.94
N CYS A 37 19.82 15.28 2.91
CA CYS A 37 21.05 14.51 2.73
C CYS A 37 21.03 13.15 3.45
N ARG A 38 20.08 12.87 4.35
CA ARG A 38 20.02 11.61 5.11
C ARG A 38 19.96 10.40 4.18
N GLN A 39 20.81 9.43 4.43
CA GLN A 39 20.88 8.18 3.70
C GLN A 39 20.06 7.08 4.41
N GLY A 40 19.85 5.96 3.74
CA GLY A 40 19.13 4.79 4.29
C GLY A 40 17.60 4.98 4.36
N VAL A 41 17.07 5.99 3.68
CA VAL A 41 15.64 6.30 3.71
C VAL A 41 14.84 5.58 2.64
N ILE A 42 15.47 5.11 1.55
CA ILE A 42 14.83 4.25 0.54
C ILE A 42 15.63 2.96 0.41
N SER A 43 14.99 1.85 0.74
CA SER A 43 15.58 0.52 0.60
C SER A 43 14.64 -0.44 -0.10
N LEU A 44 15.16 -1.17 -1.07
CA LEU A 44 14.50 -2.29 -1.73
C LEU A 44 15.27 -3.57 -1.40
N ALA A 45 14.57 -4.59 -0.90
CA ALA A 45 15.15 -5.90 -0.68
C ALA A 45 15.30 -6.67 -2.01
N ASP A 46 15.69 -7.95 -1.95
CA ASP A 46 15.96 -8.76 -3.16
C ASP A 46 14.73 -8.94 -4.05
N ASP A 47 14.96 -8.99 -5.36
CA ASP A 47 13.95 -9.29 -6.39
C ASP A 47 12.75 -8.34 -6.44
N VAL A 48 12.86 -7.13 -5.89
CA VAL A 48 11.81 -6.11 -6.02
C VAL A 48 11.70 -5.64 -7.47
N SER A 49 10.48 -5.47 -7.94
CA SER A 49 10.20 -4.95 -9.30
C SER A 49 9.39 -3.67 -9.24
N LEU A 50 9.93 -2.57 -9.79
CA LEU A 50 9.24 -1.29 -9.98
C LEU A 50 8.99 -1.06 -11.46
N TYR A 51 7.73 -1.01 -11.85
CA TYR A 51 7.32 -0.80 -13.24
C TYR A 51 7.25 0.69 -13.60
N ALA A 52 7.07 0.93 -14.89
CA ALA A 52 7.09 2.26 -15.52
C ALA A 52 6.24 3.30 -14.78
N GLN A 53 6.73 4.53 -14.74
CA GLN A 53 6.05 5.69 -14.18
C GLN A 53 5.71 5.57 -12.68
N THR A 54 6.27 4.60 -11.97
CA THR A 54 6.18 4.56 -10.50
C THR A 54 6.94 5.75 -9.91
N ARG A 55 6.33 6.44 -8.96
CA ARG A 55 6.90 7.60 -8.30
C ARG A 55 7.08 7.33 -6.80
N LEU A 56 8.33 7.46 -6.32
CA LEU A 56 8.68 7.44 -4.91
C LEU A 56 8.84 8.89 -4.42
N VAL A 57 8.06 9.27 -3.40
CA VAL A 57 8.02 10.66 -2.95
C VAL A 57 8.32 10.74 -1.47
N LEU A 58 9.34 11.52 -1.13
CA LEU A 58 9.70 11.87 0.22
C LEU A 58 9.78 13.40 0.32
N SER A 59 9.41 13.93 1.47
CA SER A 59 9.66 15.33 1.81
C SER A 59 11.11 15.52 2.23
N ASP A 60 11.38 16.53 3.04
CA ASP A 60 12.69 16.73 3.63
C ASP A 60 13.03 15.58 4.60
N VAL A 61 13.96 14.73 4.19
CA VAL A 61 14.36 13.54 4.94
C VAL A 61 15.18 13.88 6.20
N ASP A 62 15.68 15.09 6.31
CA ASP A 62 16.44 15.55 7.47
C ASP A 62 15.50 16.12 8.55
N ALA A 63 14.28 16.53 8.18
CA ALA A 63 13.32 17.14 9.09
C ALA A 63 12.54 16.14 9.95
N ASP A 64 12.34 14.90 9.51
CA ASP A 64 11.57 13.88 10.21
C ASP A 64 12.21 12.49 10.08
N THR A 65 12.47 11.85 11.22
CA THR A 65 13.12 10.52 11.27
C THR A 65 12.27 9.40 10.72
N ASN A 66 10.94 9.58 10.65
CA ASN A 66 10.02 8.56 10.12
C ASN A 66 9.92 8.57 8.59
N VAL A 67 10.43 9.60 7.92
CA VAL A 67 10.43 9.67 6.44
C VAL A 67 11.25 8.52 5.87
N GLY A 68 10.63 7.74 4.99
CA GLY A 68 11.31 6.64 4.32
C GLY A 68 10.37 5.72 3.56
N ILE A 69 10.93 4.92 2.64
CA ILE A 69 10.25 3.87 1.89
C ILE A 69 11.09 2.59 1.96
N HIS A 70 10.51 1.56 2.54
CA HIS A 70 11.16 0.25 2.66
C HIS A 70 10.27 -0.81 2.01
N ILE A 71 10.82 -1.53 1.03
CA ILE A 71 10.07 -2.54 0.26
C ILE A 71 10.74 -3.90 0.41
N GLY A 72 9.98 -4.86 0.92
CA GLY A 72 10.39 -6.25 1.15
C GLY A 72 10.57 -7.05 -0.13
N ALA A 73 11.27 -8.17 -0.01
CA ALA A 73 11.72 -9.00 -1.13
C ALA A 73 10.56 -9.51 -2.01
N ARG A 74 10.83 -9.69 -3.32
CA ARG A 74 9.92 -10.23 -4.34
C ARG A 74 8.62 -9.44 -4.50
N THR A 75 8.57 -8.24 -3.97
CA THR A 75 7.42 -7.34 -4.11
C THR A 75 7.39 -6.71 -5.49
N ILE A 76 6.19 -6.65 -6.05
CA ILE A 76 5.93 -6.08 -7.38
C ILE A 76 5.09 -4.81 -7.23
N VAL A 77 5.61 -3.69 -7.72
CA VAL A 77 4.90 -2.41 -7.83
C VAL A 77 4.63 -2.13 -9.30
N ASN A 78 3.37 -2.20 -9.70
CA ASN A 78 2.97 -2.07 -11.09
C ASN A 78 2.99 -0.60 -11.57
N VAL A 79 2.70 -0.39 -12.86
CA VAL A 79 2.79 0.88 -13.58
C VAL A 79 2.01 2.02 -12.91
N GLY A 80 2.59 3.22 -12.92
CA GLY A 80 1.90 4.47 -12.53
C GLY A 80 1.57 4.60 -11.05
N CYS A 81 2.22 3.83 -10.18
CA CYS A 81 1.99 3.92 -8.74
C CYS A 81 2.61 5.19 -8.12
N TYR A 82 1.97 5.72 -7.10
CA TYR A 82 2.46 6.83 -6.29
C TYR A 82 2.68 6.35 -4.84
N LEU A 83 3.93 6.32 -4.41
CA LEU A 83 4.34 5.83 -3.10
C LEU A 83 4.93 6.98 -2.30
N SER A 84 4.14 7.52 -1.34
CA SER A 84 4.62 8.55 -0.41
C SER A 84 5.25 7.90 0.81
N GLY A 85 6.50 8.22 1.07
CA GLY A 85 7.23 7.89 2.29
C GLY A 85 7.36 9.07 3.25
N GLU A 86 6.59 10.14 3.06
CA GLU A 86 6.68 11.38 3.87
C GLU A 86 6.31 11.17 5.34
N GLY A 87 5.46 10.20 5.65
CA GLY A 87 5.14 9.77 7.01
C GLY A 87 5.65 8.37 7.33
N GLY A 88 6.46 7.80 6.43
CA GLY A 88 6.93 6.42 6.47
C GLY A 88 6.05 5.47 5.66
N LEU A 89 6.70 4.59 4.89
CA LEU A 89 6.06 3.53 4.13
C LEU A 89 6.88 2.25 4.24
N THR A 90 6.27 1.23 4.81
CA THR A 90 6.86 -0.12 4.85
C THR A 90 5.96 -1.09 4.11
N ILE A 91 6.52 -1.77 3.12
CA ILE A 91 5.85 -2.82 2.34
C ILE A 91 6.60 -4.12 2.61
N GLY A 92 5.87 -5.16 3.00
CA GLY A 92 6.41 -6.49 3.27
C GLY A 92 6.92 -7.21 2.02
N ALA A 93 7.30 -8.46 2.21
CA ALA A 93 7.72 -9.35 1.12
C ALA A 93 6.52 -9.93 0.36
N ASP A 94 6.74 -10.33 -0.91
CA ASP A 94 5.74 -11.00 -1.74
C ASP A 94 4.43 -10.20 -1.94
N VAL A 95 4.48 -8.87 -1.81
CA VAL A 95 3.33 -7.99 -1.99
C VAL A 95 3.11 -7.70 -3.47
N LEU A 96 1.84 -7.72 -3.89
CA LEU A 96 1.46 -7.31 -5.24
C LEU A 96 0.72 -5.97 -5.19
N ILE A 97 1.33 -4.92 -5.73
CA ILE A 97 0.72 -3.60 -5.91
C ILE A 97 0.25 -3.48 -7.35
N GLY A 98 -1.05 -3.36 -7.56
CA GLY A 98 -1.67 -3.18 -8.87
C GLY A 98 -1.38 -1.81 -9.49
N PRO A 99 -1.68 -1.62 -10.79
CA PRO A 99 -1.40 -0.36 -11.48
C PRO A 99 -2.15 0.83 -10.85
N HIS A 100 -1.53 1.99 -10.90
CA HIS A 100 -2.08 3.27 -10.44
C HIS A 100 -2.51 3.33 -8.97
N VAL A 101 -1.97 2.47 -8.11
CA VAL A 101 -2.19 2.52 -6.66
C VAL A 101 -1.53 3.77 -6.08
N LYS A 102 -2.19 4.38 -5.10
CA LYS A 102 -1.68 5.51 -4.34
C LYS A 102 -1.57 5.15 -2.86
N LEU A 103 -0.35 5.20 -2.32
CA LEU A 103 -0.07 5.05 -0.90
C LEU A 103 0.33 6.44 -0.37
N LEU A 104 -0.56 7.05 0.43
CA LEU A 104 -0.45 8.45 0.83
C LEU A 104 -0.19 8.53 2.34
N SER A 105 1.09 8.54 2.75
CA SER A 105 1.48 8.59 4.16
C SER A 105 1.47 10.01 4.77
N ALA A 106 1.09 11.01 3.97
CA ALA A 106 0.99 12.39 4.41
C ALA A 106 -0.28 13.07 3.86
N GLY A 107 -0.73 14.12 4.53
CA GLY A 107 -1.85 14.98 4.15
C GLY A 107 -1.74 16.34 4.83
N HIS A 108 -2.80 17.13 4.79
CA HIS A 108 -2.88 18.40 5.50
C HIS A 108 -3.91 18.32 6.63
N GLN A 109 -3.64 19.06 7.70
CA GLN A 109 -4.64 19.29 8.75
C GLN A 109 -5.81 20.09 8.16
N ILE A 110 -7.03 19.57 8.36
CA ILE A 110 -8.25 20.16 7.80
C ILE A 110 -9.17 20.74 8.88
N ASP A 111 -8.98 20.35 10.15
CA ASP A 111 -9.76 20.82 11.28
C ASP A 111 -8.94 21.82 12.13
N LEU A 112 -9.61 22.79 12.73
CA LEU A 112 -9.02 23.78 13.65
C LEU A 112 -7.81 24.55 13.07
N GLY A 113 -7.66 24.55 11.76
CA GLY A 113 -6.56 25.19 11.06
C GLY A 113 -6.97 26.50 10.37
N HIS A 114 -6.09 26.97 9.51
CA HIS A 114 -6.33 28.14 8.68
C HIS A 114 -7.38 27.83 7.60
N TRP A 115 -8.18 28.82 7.19
CA TRP A 115 -9.15 28.68 6.09
C TRP A 115 -8.50 28.20 4.77
N ILE A 116 -7.28 28.69 4.49
CA ILE A 116 -6.47 28.23 3.35
C ILE A 116 -5.72 26.98 3.78
N VAL A 117 -6.12 25.80 3.27
CA VAL A 117 -5.57 24.50 3.68
C VAL A 117 -4.05 24.41 3.46
N ALA A 118 -3.53 25.04 2.42
CA ALA A 118 -2.08 25.06 2.15
C ALA A 118 -1.25 25.74 3.26
N CYS A 119 -1.88 26.55 4.11
CA CYS A 119 -1.24 27.17 5.28
C CYS A 119 -1.27 26.27 6.53
N ASN A 120 -1.99 25.16 6.48
CA ASN A 120 -2.09 24.23 7.60
C ASN A 120 -0.90 23.28 7.64
N ALA A 121 -0.62 22.77 8.83
CA ALA A 121 0.43 21.79 9.05
C ALA A 121 0.22 20.53 8.19
N ILE A 122 1.31 19.95 7.73
CA ILE A 122 1.30 18.64 7.10
C ILE A 122 1.12 17.59 8.22
N THR A 123 0.13 16.73 8.04
CA THR A 123 -0.08 15.55 8.89
C THR A 123 0.66 14.36 8.28
N ARG A 124 1.30 13.55 9.12
CA ARG A 124 2.08 12.39 8.70
C ARG A 124 1.75 11.21 9.59
N ALA A 125 1.53 10.03 8.99
CA ALA A 125 1.42 8.78 9.73
C ALA A 125 1.84 7.61 8.83
N PRO A 126 2.58 6.61 9.37
CA PRO A 126 3.15 5.54 8.58
C PRO A 126 2.07 4.63 7.98
N ILE A 127 2.34 4.17 6.76
CA ILE A 127 1.60 3.06 6.14
C ILE A 127 2.44 1.81 6.26
N VAL A 128 1.82 0.72 6.70
CA VAL A 128 2.46 -0.59 6.79
C VAL A 128 1.64 -1.62 6.02
N ILE A 129 2.25 -2.30 5.05
CA ILE A 129 1.62 -3.37 4.28
C ILE A 129 2.33 -4.68 4.60
N GLY A 130 1.57 -5.64 5.14
CA GLY A 130 2.08 -6.96 5.53
C GLY A 130 2.37 -7.86 4.33
N ASP A 131 3.18 -8.89 4.58
CA ASP A 131 3.63 -9.85 3.56
C ASP A 131 2.46 -10.49 2.79
N GLY A 132 2.68 -10.73 1.50
CA GLY A 132 1.72 -11.40 0.63
C GLY A 132 0.39 -10.67 0.42
N ALA A 133 0.27 -9.41 0.81
CA ALA A 133 -0.92 -8.61 0.56
C ALA A 133 -1.06 -8.29 -0.95
N TRP A 134 -2.28 -8.06 -1.37
CA TRP A 134 -2.59 -7.61 -2.74
C TRP A 134 -3.38 -6.31 -2.69
N ILE A 135 -2.84 -5.26 -3.28
CA ILE A 135 -3.50 -3.96 -3.44
C ILE A 135 -3.96 -3.85 -4.89
N GLY A 136 -5.26 -3.85 -5.10
CA GLY A 136 -5.89 -3.82 -6.42
C GLY A 136 -5.68 -2.48 -7.14
N ALA A 137 -5.80 -2.51 -8.48
CA ALA A 137 -5.57 -1.36 -9.35
C ALA A 137 -6.35 -0.12 -8.91
N GLY A 138 -5.69 1.04 -8.93
CA GLY A 138 -6.31 2.32 -8.60
C GLY A 138 -6.75 2.50 -7.15
N ALA A 139 -6.45 1.55 -6.27
CA ALA A 139 -6.76 1.71 -4.84
C ALA A 139 -5.95 2.84 -4.21
N VAL A 140 -6.52 3.47 -3.19
CA VAL A 140 -5.89 4.52 -2.40
C VAL A 140 -5.82 4.08 -0.95
N VAL A 141 -4.63 4.11 -0.36
CA VAL A 141 -4.40 3.85 1.06
C VAL A 141 -3.98 5.15 1.74
N LEU A 142 -4.71 5.56 2.77
CA LEU A 142 -4.45 6.81 3.48
C LEU A 142 -3.45 6.60 4.62
N GLN A 143 -2.89 7.71 5.10
CA GLN A 143 -1.92 7.74 6.19
C GLN A 143 -2.40 7.00 7.45
N GLY A 144 -1.47 6.37 8.15
CA GLY A 144 -1.72 5.67 9.41
C GLY A 144 -2.32 4.27 9.26
N VAL A 145 -2.59 3.81 8.04
CA VAL A 145 -3.26 2.52 7.80
C VAL A 145 -2.26 1.36 7.82
N ARG A 146 -2.65 0.28 8.49
CA ARG A 146 -1.98 -1.02 8.43
C ARG A 146 -2.81 -2.00 7.60
N ILE A 147 -2.20 -2.56 6.57
CA ILE A 147 -2.78 -3.66 5.77
C ILE A 147 -2.15 -4.97 6.26
N GLY A 148 -2.96 -5.88 6.77
CA GLY A 148 -2.51 -7.15 7.32
C GLY A 148 -1.93 -8.10 6.28
N ARG A 149 -1.24 -9.14 6.76
CA ARG A 149 -0.62 -10.17 5.92
C ARG A 149 -1.66 -10.87 5.06
N GLY A 150 -1.34 -11.07 3.79
CA GLY A 150 -2.24 -11.72 2.85
C GLY A 150 -3.59 -11.04 2.67
N ALA A 151 -3.80 -9.83 3.16
CA ALA A 151 -5.02 -9.07 2.92
C ALA A 151 -5.15 -8.67 1.45
N VAL A 152 -6.37 -8.39 1.03
CA VAL A 152 -6.69 -7.97 -0.33
C VAL A 152 -7.49 -6.68 -0.29
N VAL A 153 -6.98 -5.66 -0.94
CA VAL A 153 -7.70 -4.41 -1.21
C VAL A 153 -8.21 -4.47 -2.65
N ALA A 154 -9.51 -4.42 -2.84
CA ALA A 154 -10.12 -4.46 -4.16
C ALA A 154 -9.74 -3.22 -4.99
N ALA A 155 -9.80 -3.34 -6.32
CA ALA A 155 -9.55 -2.23 -7.23
C ALA A 155 -10.45 -1.03 -6.94
N GLY A 156 -9.88 0.19 -7.00
CA GLY A 156 -10.58 1.44 -6.76
C GLY A 156 -11.02 1.68 -5.31
N ALA A 157 -10.67 0.83 -4.36
CA ALA A 157 -11.03 1.02 -2.96
C ALA A 157 -10.24 2.17 -2.31
N VAL A 158 -10.88 2.91 -1.38
CA VAL A 158 -10.23 3.91 -0.54
C VAL A 158 -10.16 3.42 0.90
N VAL A 159 -8.96 3.04 1.33
CA VAL A 159 -8.69 2.46 2.65
C VAL A 159 -8.27 3.56 3.61
N ARG A 160 -9.05 3.75 4.68
CA ARG A 160 -8.81 4.74 5.73
C ARG A 160 -8.76 4.15 7.15
N MET A 161 -8.84 2.84 7.28
CA MET A 161 -8.78 2.09 8.54
C MET A 161 -7.99 0.81 8.33
N ASP A 162 -7.43 0.28 9.38
CA ASP A 162 -6.65 -0.95 9.36
C ASP A 162 -7.45 -2.11 8.75
N VAL A 163 -6.73 -2.94 8.01
CA VAL A 163 -7.25 -4.14 7.35
C VAL A 163 -6.61 -5.36 8.01
N PRO A 164 -7.39 -6.24 8.64
CA PRO A 164 -6.86 -7.43 9.29
C PRO A 164 -6.17 -8.41 8.33
N ASP A 165 -5.35 -9.31 8.88
CA ASP A 165 -4.72 -10.40 8.14
C ASP A 165 -5.77 -11.22 7.36
N GLY A 166 -5.52 -11.48 6.09
CA GLY A 166 -6.38 -12.27 5.21
C GLY A 166 -7.75 -11.64 4.90
N ALA A 167 -8.06 -10.44 5.37
CA ALA A 167 -9.31 -9.77 5.03
C ALA A 167 -9.32 -9.32 3.56
N VAL A 168 -10.49 -9.28 2.97
CA VAL A 168 -10.77 -8.69 1.65
C VAL A 168 -11.65 -7.47 1.87
N VAL A 169 -11.15 -6.29 1.46
CA VAL A 169 -11.87 -5.03 1.60
C VAL A 169 -12.18 -4.42 0.23
N ALA A 170 -13.32 -3.72 0.14
CA ALA A 170 -13.74 -3.05 -1.08
C ALA A 170 -14.56 -1.78 -0.77
N GLY A 171 -14.65 -0.87 -1.74
CA GLY A 171 -15.53 0.31 -1.71
C GLY A 171 -14.84 1.61 -1.30
N VAL A 172 -15.63 2.70 -1.29
CA VAL A 172 -15.24 4.07 -0.91
C VAL A 172 -16.28 4.58 0.10
N PRO A 173 -15.94 4.63 1.39
CA PRO A 173 -14.75 4.08 2.02
C PRO A 173 -14.75 2.54 2.05
N ALA A 174 -13.55 1.94 2.04
CA ALA A 174 -13.38 0.49 2.05
C ALA A 174 -13.99 -0.17 3.31
N ARG A 175 -14.61 -1.34 3.12
CA ARG A 175 -15.17 -2.17 4.19
C ARG A 175 -14.78 -3.62 3.96
N ILE A 176 -14.65 -4.38 5.05
CA ILE A 176 -14.42 -5.83 4.96
C ILE A 176 -15.66 -6.47 4.31
N ILE A 177 -15.44 -7.15 3.19
CA ILE A 177 -16.49 -7.89 2.48
C ILE A 177 -16.42 -9.39 2.74
N ARG A 178 -15.24 -9.92 3.05
CA ARG A 178 -15.01 -11.32 3.45
C ARG A 178 -13.56 -11.50 3.94
N TYR A 179 -13.26 -12.70 4.40
CA TYR A 179 -11.90 -13.18 4.60
C TYR A 179 -11.51 -14.18 3.51
N ARG A 180 -10.22 -14.25 3.21
CA ARG A 180 -9.69 -15.26 2.27
C ARG A 180 -9.84 -16.65 2.87
N ARG A 181 -10.14 -17.64 2.02
CA ARG A 181 -10.00 -19.03 2.35
C ARG A 181 -8.59 -19.47 1.94
N ILE A 182 -7.73 -19.77 2.91
CA ILE A 182 -6.34 -20.17 2.67
C ILE A 182 -6.29 -21.69 2.87
N LYS A 183 -5.73 -22.41 1.89
CA LYS A 183 -5.57 -23.87 1.94
C LYS A 183 -4.63 -24.21 3.11
N GLY A 184 -5.07 -25.09 4.01
CA GLY A 184 -4.29 -25.51 5.18
C GLY A 184 -4.50 -24.68 6.45
N MET A 185 -5.27 -23.60 6.42
CA MET A 185 -5.69 -22.91 7.66
C MET A 185 -6.83 -23.64 8.35
N PRO A 186 -6.78 -23.82 9.68
CA PRO A 186 -7.90 -24.34 10.46
C PRO A 186 -9.13 -23.43 10.27
N LYS A 187 -10.34 -24.04 10.18
CA LYS A 187 -11.60 -23.28 10.04
C LYS A 187 -11.85 -22.32 11.22
N GLU A 188 -11.22 -22.58 12.34
CA GLU A 188 -11.36 -21.81 13.59
C GLU A 188 -10.55 -20.51 13.60
N SER A 189 -9.52 -20.36 12.75
CA SER A 189 -8.77 -19.09 12.61
C SER A 189 -9.55 -17.98 11.91
N LEU A 190 -10.79 -18.27 11.49
CA LEU A 190 -11.76 -17.31 10.93
C LEU A 190 -12.64 -16.65 12.00
N VAL A 191 -12.29 -16.79 13.29
CA VAL A 191 -13.02 -16.14 14.37
C VAL A 191 -12.70 -14.63 14.29
N ILE A 192 -13.69 -13.89 13.84
CA ILE A 192 -13.78 -12.44 13.96
C ILE A 192 -13.62 -12.10 15.43
N GLY A 193 -12.49 -11.50 15.80
CA GLY A 193 -12.34 -10.94 17.14
C GLY A 193 -13.41 -9.87 17.37
N GLY A 194 -14.24 -10.08 18.38
CA GLY A 194 -15.24 -9.11 18.83
C GLY A 194 -16.68 -9.62 18.75
N ASP A 195 -17.15 -10.15 19.85
CA ASP A 195 -18.57 -10.30 20.14
C ASP A 195 -19.28 -8.96 19.97
N SER A 196 -19.95 -8.78 18.86
CA SER A 196 -21.05 -7.84 18.71
C SER A 196 -22.20 -8.56 18.03
N MET A 197 -23.28 -8.77 18.78
CA MET A 197 -24.54 -9.41 18.32
C MET A 197 -25.17 -8.73 17.09
N MET A 198 -24.59 -7.67 16.55
CA MET A 198 -25.10 -6.95 15.37
C MET A 198 -24.69 -7.53 14.02
N GLY A 199 -23.67 -8.40 13.97
CA GLY A 199 -23.11 -8.91 12.69
C GLY A 199 -23.95 -10.00 12.02
N ARG A 200 -24.70 -10.81 12.78
CA ARG A 200 -25.39 -11.99 12.23
C ARG A 200 -26.65 -11.66 11.42
N ASN A 201 -27.33 -10.56 11.70
CA ASN A 201 -28.57 -10.20 11.02
C ASN A 201 -28.40 -9.38 9.75
N VAL A 202 -27.29 -8.66 9.60
CA VAL A 202 -27.01 -7.85 8.40
C VAL A 202 -26.59 -8.76 7.23
N PHE A 203 -25.82 -9.80 7.48
CA PHE A 203 -25.36 -10.74 6.43
C PHE A 203 -26.52 -11.53 5.79
N ARG A 204 -27.50 -11.95 6.58
CA ARG A 204 -28.70 -12.67 6.05
C ARG A 204 -29.60 -11.75 5.18
N ARG A 205 -29.68 -10.45 5.48
CA ARG A 205 -30.51 -9.51 4.71
C ARG A 205 -29.89 -9.13 3.36
N ILE A 206 -28.59 -8.96 3.29
CA ILE A 206 -27.91 -8.59 2.03
C ILE A 206 -27.84 -9.78 1.07
N TRP A 207 -27.60 -11.00 1.56
CA TRP A 207 -27.55 -12.19 0.72
C TRP A 207 -28.91 -12.63 0.20
N GLY A 208 -29.98 -12.36 0.94
CA GLY A 208 -31.37 -12.61 0.53
C GLY A 208 -31.89 -11.66 -0.56
N MET A 209 -31.33 -10.45 -0.66
CA MET A 209 -31.73 -9.49 -1.70
C MET A 209 -31.14 -9.80 -3.08
N TRP A 210 -29.97 -10.48 -3.16
CA TRP A 210 -29.32 -10.84 -4.42
C TRP A 210 -29.91 -12.10 -5.08
N ARG A 211 -30.51 -12.98 -4.30
CA ARG A 211 -31.15 -14.20 -4.84
C ARG A 211 -32.56 -13.98 -5.44
N LYS A 212 -33.16 -12.81 -5.30
CA LYS A 212 -34.52 -12.54 -5.82
C LYS A 212 -34.54 -11.75 -7.14
N LYS A 213 -33.38 -11.52 -7.79
CA LYS A 213 -33.28 -10.81 -9.07
C LYS A 213 -32.43 -11.57 -10.08
N GLY A 214 -32.51 -12.89 -10.10
CA GLY A 214 -31.97 -13.75 -11.15
C GLY A 214 -32.98 -14.85 -11.47
#